data_5e848be930b99239c15093ef2d02c8b9
#
_entry.id   5e848be930b99239c15093ef2d02c8b9
#
_cell.length_a   1.000
_cell.length_b   1.000
_cell.length_c   1.000
_cell.angle_alpha   90.00
_cell.angle_beta   90.00
_cell.angle_gamma   90.00
#
_symmetry.space_group_name_H-M   'P 1'
#
loop_
_entity.id
_entity.type
_entity.pdbx_description
1 polymer ?
#
loop_
_entity_poly.entity_id
_entity_poly.type
_entity_poly.pdbx_seq_one_letter_code
_entity_poly.pdbx_strand_id
1 'polypeptide(L)'
;MEGKISKAIGISEKGIELVDKISKMDISHTFIERIDKNKGVDKDFVRKLLDEIEILYLVFDSTDKRAVEIVKAIGFMAAERKTLCIGFDFSADKPMNIEEIDRYIQVEEEKLSEVADLMDMMAESITEEPILNLDITDLRDIMITDKDIKYICTQIEYGTESRAAVEKIMEDIESTGDEFISKKCIMILEGDERVTFEYISELMLEFEERCTGDKSSVIFANLVKPEAKQVKVCVLFN
;
A
#
# COMPACT_ATOMS: atom_id res chain seq x y z
N MET A 1 -5.98 -19.94 12.80
CA MET A 1 -4.93 -19.30 11.98
C MET A 1 -5.69 -18.51 10.96
N GLU A 2 -5.82 -17.23 11.18
CA GLU A 2 -6.38 -16.32 10.18
C GLU A 2 -5.41 -16.32 8.99
N GLY A 3 -5.94 -16.63 7.82
CA GLY A 3 -5.12 -16.75 6.61
C GLY A 3 -4.64 -15.37 6.20
N LYS A 4 -3.35 -15.20 5.96
CA LYS A 4 -2.85 -14.00 5.30
C LYS A 4 -3.54 -13.88 3.94
N ILE A 5 -4.19 -12.76 3.70
CA ILE A 5 -4.93 -12.49 2.47
C ILE A 5 -4.13 -11.67 1.46
N SER A 6 -2.93 -11.27 1.80
CA SER A 6 -2.04 -10.52 0.92
C SER A 6 -0.75 -11.26 0.58
N LYS A 7 -0.22 -10.98 -0.60
CA LYS A 7 1.01 -11.59 -1.10
C LYS A 7 1.86 -10.59 -1.88
N ALA A 8 3.15 -10.51 -1.55
CA ALA A 8 4.13 -9.75 -2.33
C ALA A 8 5.03 -10.72 -3.12
N ILE A 9 5.12 -10.52 -4.41
CA ILE A 9 5.87 -11.37 -5.33
C ILE A 9 7.01 -10.58 -5.95
N GLY A 10 8.24 -10.97 -5.64
CA GLY A 10 9.43 -10.48 -6.33
C GLY A 10 9.60 -11.18 -7.67
N ILE A 11 9.65 -10.42 -8.75
CA ILE A 11 9.72 -10.94 -10.11
C ILE A 11 11.07 -10.58 -10.72
N SER A 12 11.75 -11.57 -11.29
CA SER A 12 13.11 -11.47 -11.81
C SER A 12 14.14 -11.13 -10.72
N GLU A 13 15.39 -10.92 -11.11
CA GLU A 13 16.52 -10.75 -10.19
C GLU A 13 16.33 -9.56 -9.25
N LYS A 14 16.00 -8.39 -9.80
CA LYS A 14 15.81 -7.16 -9.00
C LYS A 14 14.61 -7.26 -8.06
N GLY A 15 13.46 -7.72 -8.56
CA GLY A 15 12.26 -7.87 -7.74
C GLY A 15 12.46 -8.87 -6.60
N ILE A 16 13.18 -9.98 -6.84
CA ILE A 16 13.54 -10.95 -5.81
C ILE A 16 14.43 -10.33 -4.74
N GLU A 17 15.49 -9.59 -5.14
CA GLU A 17 16.35 -8.88 -4.22
C GLU A 17 15.56 -7.94 -3.29
N LEU A 18 14.61 -7.19 -3.86
CA LEU A 18 13.81 -6.23 -3.11
C LEU A 18 12.85 -6.90 -2.14
N VAL A 19 12.13 -7.94 -2.53
CA VAL A 19 11.25 -8.67 -1.60
C VAL A 19 12.04 -9.42 -0.54
N ASP A 20 13.29 -9.80 -0.81
CA ASP A 20 14.20 -10.35 0.20
C ASP A 20 14.62 -9.31 1.25
N LYS A 21 14.75 -8.05 0.86
CA LYS A 21 14.95 -6.93 1.80
C LYS A 21 13.67 -6.68 2.60
N ILE A 22 12.49 -6.61 1.94
CA ILE A 22 11.19 -6.45 2.57
C ILE A 22 10.94 -7.57 3.59
N SER A 23 11.25 -8.82 3.26
CA SER A 23 11.03 -9.99 4.15
C SER A 23 11.83 -9.95 5.47
N LYS A 24 12.81 -9.07 5.58
CA LYS A 24 13.59 -8.81 6.80
C LYS A 24 13.06 -7.65 7.63
N MET A 25 12.07 -6.94 7.11
CA MET A 25 11.36 -5.88 7.81
C MET A 25 10.20 -6.48 8.61
N ASP A 26 9.60 -5.71 9.47
CA ASP A 26 8.49 -6.16 10.31
C ASP A 26 7.19 -6.16 9.50
N ILE A 27 7.04 -7.19 8.67
CA ILE A 27 5.81 -7.45 7.89
C ILE A 27 5.22 -8.78 8.32
N SER A 28 3.99 -8.76 8.83
CA SER A 28 3.34 -9.95 9.39
C SER A 28 2.12 -10.43 8.60
N HIS A 29 1.47 -9.55 7.83
CA HIS A 29 0.21 -9.81 7.15
C HIS A 29 0.36 -10.15 5.67
N THR A 30 1.59 -10.13 5.14
CA THR A 30 1.88 -10.38 3.73
C THR A 30 2.77 -11.60 3.53
N PHE A 31 2.36 -12.53 2.66
CA PHE A 31 3.21 -13.63 2.21
C PHE A 31 4.25 -13.12 1.21
N ILE A 32 5.47 -13.61 1.31
CA ILE A 32 6.53 -13.32 0.35
C ILE A 32 6.74 -14.50 -0.59
N GLU A 33 6.70 -14.25 -1.89
CA GLU A 33 6.95 -15.23 -2.95
C GLU A 33 7.99 -14.69 -3.95
N ARG A 34 8.64 -15.59 -4.69
CA ARG A 34 9.72 -15.27 -5.63
C ARG A 34 9.51 -16.00 -6.94
N ILE A 35 9.59 -15.25 -8.04
CA ILE A 35 9.47 -15.80 -9.39
C ILE A 35 10.72 -15.44 -10.18
N ASP A 36 11.59 -16.44 -10.38
CA ASP A 36 12.75 -16.30 -11.27
C ASP A 36 12.32 -16.15 -12.74
N LYS A 37 13.06 -15.36 -13.50
CA LYS A 37 12.79 -15.10 -14.93
C LYS A 37 12.70 -16.34 -15.81
N ASN A 38 13.36 -17.44 -15.40
CA ASN A 38 13.36 -18.71 -16.15
C ASN A 38 12.18 -19.60 -15.75
N LYS A 39 11.42 -19.25 -14.71
CA LYS A 39 10.27 -20.05 -14.29
C LYS A 39 9.14 -19.94 -15.30
N GLY A 40 8.61 -21.09 -15.70
CA GLY A 40 7.38 -21.13 -16.47
C GLY A 40 6.21 -20.65 -15.63
N VAL A 41 5.54 -19.61 -16.09
CA VAL A 41 4.35 -19.04 -15.44
C VAL A 41 3.14 -19.53 -16.22
N ASP A 42 2.73 -20.77 -15.96
CA ASP A 42 1.53 -21.33 -16.55
C ASP A 42 0.28 -21.05 -15.71
N LYS A 43 -0.88 -21.36 -16.30
CA LYS A 43 -2.18 -21.05 -15.71
C LYS A 43 -2.41 -21.75 -14.36
N ASP A 44 -1.94 -22.98 -14.20
CA ASP A 44 -2.15 -23.76 -12.97
C ASP A 44 -1.21 -23.26 -11.85
N PHE A 45 0.00 -22.83 -12.20
CA PHE A 45 0.90 -22.17 -11.27
C PHE A 45 0.30 -20.86 -10.73
N VAL A 46 -0.19 -19.99 -11.64
CA VAL A 46 -0.77 -18.70 -11.24
C VAL A 46 -2.05 -18.89 -10.42
N ARG A 47 -2.87 -19.90 -10.75
CA ARG A 47 -4.05 -20.21 -9.93
C ARG A 47 -3.71 -20.50 -8.48
N LYS A 48 -2.71 -21.35 -8.24
CA LYS A 48 -2.25 -21.68 -6.89
C LYS A 48 -1.61 -20.49 -6.19
N LEU A 49 -0.94 -19.63 -6.94
CA LEU A 49 -0.32 -18.44 -6.44
C LEU A 49 -1.34 -17.44 -5.87
N LEU A 50 -2.53 -17.38 -6.49
CA LEU A 50 -3.61 -16.45 -6.16
C LEU A 50 -4.70 -17.07 -5.27
N ASP A 51 -4.55 -18.31 -4.82
CA ASP A 51 -5.56 -18.93 -3.93
C ASP A 51 -5.62 -18.17 -2.60
N GLU A 52 -6.85 -17.78 -2.22
CA GLU A 52 -7.17 -17.04 -0.99
C GLU A 52 -6.49 -15.67 -0.85
N ILE A 53 -6.04 -15.08 -1.95
CA ILE A 53 -5.38 -13.77 -1.98
C ILE A 53 -6.35 -12.69 -2.45
N GLU A 54 -6.53 -11.66 -1.63
CA GLU A 54 -7.34 -10.48 -1.94
C GLU A 54 -6.49 -9.31 -2.44
N ILE A 55 -5.26 -9.14 -1.91
CA ILE A 55 -4.30 -8.12 -2.36
C ILE A 55 -3.03 -8.80 -2.84
N LEU A 56 -2.62 -8.43 -4.04
CA LEU A 56 -1.40 -8.89 -4.67
C LEU A 56 -0.47 -7.72 -4.97
N TYR A 57 0.74 -7.78 -4.44
CA TYR A 57 1.80 -6.83 -4.71
C TYR A 57 2.82 -7.48 -5.66
N LEU A 58 3.07 -6.88 -6.82
CA LEU A 58 4.07 -7.31 -7.77
C LEU A 58 5.26 -6.35 -7.71
N VAL A 59 6.41 -6.85 -7.26
CA VAL A 59 7.65 -6.06 -7.11
C VAL A 59 8.60 -6.44 -8.22
N PHE A 60 8.94 -5.48 -9.08
CA PHE A 60 9.69 -5.75 -10.30
C PHE A 60 10.48 -4.53 -10.78
N ASP A 61 11.26 -4.72 -11.84
CA ASP A 61 11.93 -3.68 -12.62
C ASP A 61 11.42 -3.77 -14.06
N SER A 62 10.75 -2.74 -14.54
CA SER A 62 10.15 -2.72 -15.88
C SER A 62 11.16 -2.65 -17.02
N THR A 63 12.44 -2.40 -16.74
CA THR A 63 13.52 -2.53 -17.75
C THR A 63 13.76 -3.98 -18.12
N ASP A 64 13.42 -4.96 -17.27
CA ASP A 64 13.43 -6.37 -17.58
C ASP A 64 12.13 -6.76 -18.30
N LYS A 65 12.22 -6.93 -19.64
CA LYS A 65 11.07 -7.33 -20.46
C LYS A 65 10.41 -8.63 -20.00
N ARG A 66 11.21 -9.58 -19.47
CA ARG A 66 10.67 -10.84 -18.99
C ARG A 66 9.89 -10.65 -17.68
N ALA A 67 10.34 -9.76 -16.80
CA ALA A 67 9.57 -9.38 -15.63
C ALA A 67 8.22 -8.80 -16.02
N VAL A 68 8.18 -7.88 -16.97
CA VAL A 68 6.94 -7.27 -17.48
C VAL A 68 5.98 -8.32 -18.06
N GLU A 69 6.47 -9.30 -18.83
CA GLU A 69 5.63 -10.40 -19.34
C GLU A 69 5.01 -11.23 -18.23
N ILE A 70 5.78 -11.52 -17.17
CA ILE A 70 5.30 -12.25 -15.99
C ILE A 70 4.26 -11.42 -15.23
N VAL A 71 4.53 -10.12 -15.01
CA VAL A 71 3.57 -9.19 -14.39
C VAL A 71 2.24 -9.19 -15.12
N LYS A 72 2.25 -9.05 -16.45
CA LYS A 72 1.04 -9.07 -17.29
C LYS A 72 0.28 -10.38 -17.17
N ALA A 73 0.97 -11.52 -17.22
CA ALA A 73 0.34 -12.84 -17.10
C ALA A 73 -0.34 -13.04 -15.73
N ILE A 74 0.31 -12.60 -14.66
CA ILE A 74 -0.24 -12.69 -13.30
C ILE A 74 -1.39 -11.70 -13.14
N GLY A 75 -1.22 -10.45 -13.55
CA GLY A 75 -2.22 -9.38 -13.44
C GLY A 75 -3.52 -9.74 -14.16
N PHE A 76 -3.42 -10.28 -15.40
CA PHE A 76 -4.59 -10.77 -16.13
C PHE A 76 -5.40 -11.81 -15.34
N MET A 77 -4.74 -12.75 -14.69
CA MET A 77 -5.42 -13.78 -13.89
C MET A 77 -5.91 -13.26 -12.54
N ALA A 78 -5.24 -12.26 -11.97
CA ALA A 78 -5.68 -11.56 -10.76
C ALA A 78 -6.99 -10.82 -11.02
N ALA A 79 -7.10 -10.13 -12.16
CA ALA A 79 -8.32 -9.46 -12.58
C ALA A 79 -9.50 -10.43 -12.74
N GLU A 80 -9.28 -11.64 -13.35
CA GLU A 80 -10.33 -12.68 -13.43
C GLU A 80 -10.84 -13.13 -12.06
N ARG A 81 -10.01 -13.06 -11.02
CA ARG A 81 -10.34 -13.46 -9.63
C ARG A 81 -10.79 -12.29 -8.76
N LYS A 82 -10.79 -11.09 -9.30
CA LYS A 82 -11.04 -9.85 -8.55
C LYS A 82 -10.05 -9.64 -7.39
N THR A 83 -8.84 -10.15 -7.50
CA THR A 83 -7.74 -9.84 -6.59
C THR A 83 -7.23 -8.44 -6.91
N LEU A 84 -7.13 -7.55 -5.91
CA LEU A 84 -6.53 -6.22 -6.10
C LEU A 84 -5.04 -6.38 -6.41
N CYS A 85 -4.62 -5.96 -7.60
CA CYS A 85 -3.27 -6.15 -8.09
C CYS A 85 -2.52 -4.82 -8.21
N ILE A 86 -1.49 -4.63 -7.38
CA ILE A 86 -0.68 -3.41 -7.32
C ILE A 86 0.75 -3.75 -7.76
N GLY A 87 1.26 -3.07 -8.77
CA GLY A 87 2.64 -3.19 -9.22
C GLY A 87 3.53 -2.11 -8.65
N PHE A 88 4.59 -2.48 -7.95
CA PHE A 88 5.66 -1.60 -7.54
C PHE A 88 6.85 -1.77 -8.48
N ASP A 89 7.09 -0.76 -9.29
CA ASP A 89 8.20 -0.74 -10.25
C ASP A 89 9.38 0.07 -9.71
N PHE A 90 10.51 -0.59 -9.60
CA PHE A 90 11.76 -0.02 -9.11
C PHE A 90 12.72 0.32 -10.26
N SER A 91 12.21 0.56 -11.45
CA SER A 91 13.02 1.05 -12.58
C SER A 91 13.30 2.55 -12.44
N ALA A 92 14.45 2.97 -12.96
CA ALA A 92 14.78 4.40 -13.10
C ALA A 92 14.21 5.02 -14.38
N ASP A 93 13.57 4.23 -15.25
CA ASP A 93 13.01 4.65 -16.51
C ASP A 93 11.62 5.29 -16.34
N LYS A 94 11.08 5.81 -17.45
CA LYS A 94 9.73 6.39 -17.43
C LYS A 94 8.67 5.35 -17.07
N PRO A 95 7.63 5.74 -16.31
CA PRO A 95 6.53 4.86 -15.99
C PRO A 95 5.99 4.15 -17.22
N MET A 96 5.78 2.84 -17.08
CA MET A 96 5.17 2.01 -18.11
C MET A 96 3.68 1.84 -17.81
N ASN A 97 2.82 1.92 -18.82
CA ASN A 97 1.43 1.53 -18.65
C ASN A 97 1.31 0.01 -18.79
N ILE A 98 0.87 -0.67 -17.71
CA ILE A 98 0.56 -2.10 -17.69
C ILE A 98 -0.93 -2.24 -17.38
N GLU A 99 -1.73 -2.43 -18.43
CA GLU A 99 -3.20 -2.46 -18.36
C GLU A 99 -3.75 -3.67 -17.57
N GLU A 100 -2.94 -4.71 -17.38
CA GLU A 100 -3.33 -5.95 -16.73
C GLU A 100 -3.31 -5.88 -15.20
N ILE A 101 -2.81 -4.80 -14.59
CA ILE A 101 -2.81 -4.58 -13.15
C ILE A 101 -3.71 -3.39 -12.79
N ASP A 102 -4.28 -3.41 -11.59
CA ASP A 102 -5.20 -2.35 -11.13
C ASP A 102 -4.47 -1.04 -10.87
N ARG A 103 -3.25 -1.11 -10.36
CA ARG A 103 -2.43 0.07 -10.10
C ARG A 103 -0.94 -0.19 -10.34
N TYR A 104 -0.31 0.78 -10.96
CA TYR A 104 1.13 0.87 -11.15
C TYR A 104 1.68 2.02 -10.32
N ILE A 105 2.70 1.76 -9.51
CA ILE A 105 3.38 2.75 -8.68
C ILE A 105 4.89 2.63 -8.96
N GLN A 106 5.49 3.71 -9.44
CA GLN A 106 6.94 3.79 -9.57
C GLN A 106 7.56 4.20 -8.24
N VAL A 107 8.60 3.50 -7.82
CA VAL A 107 9.22 3.66 -6.50
C VAL A 107 10.72 3.75 -6.62
N GLU A 108 11.32 4.68 -5.88
CA GLU A 108 12.76 4.74 -5.67
C GLU A 108 13.19 3.71 -4.61
N GLU A 109 14.35 3.08 -4.77
CA GLU A 109 14.80 2.02 -3.86
C GLU A 109 14.99 2.52 -2.42
N GLU A 110 15.30 3.79 -2.24
CA GLU A 110 15.42 4.44 -0.94
C GLU A 110 14.11 4.44 -0.15
N LYS A 111 12.98 4.35 -0.83
CA LYS A 111 11.63 4.30 -0.23
C LYS A 111 11.12 2.89 0.03
N LEU A 112 11.99 1.88 -0.07
CA LEU A 112 11.59 0.47 0.12
C LEU A 112 10.95 0.19 1.48
N SER A 113 11.40 0.86 2.54
CA SER A 113 10.79 0.72 3.89
C SER A 113 9.36 1.30 3.94
N GLU A 114 9.10 2.41 3.27
CA GLU A 114 7.76 2.99 3.18
C GLU A 114 6.81 2.08 2.39
N VAL A 115 7.31 1.44 1.34
CA VAL A 115 6.54 0.43 0.57
C VAL A 115 6.21 -0.78 1.45
N ALA A 116 7.15 -1.27 2.25
CA ALA A 116 6.92 -2.39 3.16
C ALA A 116 5.86 -2.04 4.22
N ASP A 117 5.98 -0.87 4.84
CA ASP A 117 4.99 -0.35 5.78
C ASP A 117 3.60 -0.24 5.13
N LEU A 118 3.52 0.36 3.95
CA LEU A 118 2.27 0.49 3.21
C LEU A 118 1.63 -0.86 2.90
N MET A 119 2.41 -1.83 2.40
CA MET A 119 1.92 -3.18 2.11
C MET A 119 1.33 -3.86 3.35
N ASP A 120 2.04 -3.81 4.48
CA ASP A 120 1.61 -4.49 5.70
C ASP A 120 0.41 -3.80 6.34
N MET A 121 0.41 -2.48 6.43
CA MET A 121 -0.71 -1.71 6.97
C MET A 121 -1.99 -1.86 6.13
N MET A 122 -1.89 -1.89 4.80
CA MET A 122 -3.04 -2.18 3.94
C MET A 122 -3.58 -3.60 4.16
N ALA A 123 -2.71 -4.59 4.26
CA ALA A 123 -3.11 -5.98 4.49
C ALA A 123 -3.74 -6.17 5.87
N GLU A 124 -3.14 -5.60 6.90
CA GLU A 124 -3.64 -5.66 8.26
C GLU A 124 -4.99 -4.96 8.41
N SER A 125 -5.16 -3.79 7.79
CA SER A 125 -6.40 -2.99 7.89
C SER A 125 -7.66 -3.70 7.39
N ILE A 126 -7.52 -4.75 6.58
CA ILE A 126 -8.65 -5.55 6.07
C ILE A 126 -8.72 -6.94 6.71
N THR A 127 -7.72 -7.38 7.48
CA THR A 127 -7.69 -8.71 8.13
C THR A 127 -8.04 -8.69 9.60
N GLU A 128 -7.68 -7.64 10.30
CA GLU A 128 -7.90 -7.49 11.73
C GLU A 128 -9.27 -6.82 11.98
N GLU A 129 -9.78 -6.88 13.22
CA GLU A 129 -10.96 -6.11 13.64
C GLU A 129 -10.52 -4.81 14.34
N PRO A 130 -10.10 -3.77 13.60
CA PRO A 130 -9.71 -2.50 14.18
C PRO A 130 -10.93 -1.71 14.66
N ILE A 131 -10.69 -0.65 15.42
CA ILE A 131 -11.76 0.26 15.89
C ILE A 131 -12.45 0.93 14.70
N LEU A 132 -11.68 1.28 13.66
CA LEU A 132 -12.14 1.78 12.36
C LEU A 132 -11.64 0.84 11.28
N ASN A 133 -12.57 0.20 10.59
CA ASN A 133 -12.31 -0.86 9.62
C ASN A 133 -12.24 -0.31 8.20
N LEU A 134 -11.29 -0.87 7.43
CA LEU A 134 -11.22 -0.71 5.99
C LEU A 134 -11.68 -2.02 5.34
N ASP A 135 -12.47 -1.96 4.30
CA ASP A 135 -12.73 -3.15 3.50
C ASP A 135 -11.96 -3.10 2.16
N ILE A 136 -11.89 -4.23 1.49
CA ILE A 136 -11.19 -4.32 0.20
C ILE A 136 -11.84 -3.44 -0.88
N THR A 137 -13.13 -3.10 -0.72
CA THR A 137 -13.85 -2.22 -1.66
C THR A 137 -13.34 -0.79 -1.54
N ASP A 138 -13.08 -0.32 -0.32
CA ASP A 138 -12.52 1.01 -0.07
C ASP A 138 -11.15 1.16 -0.73
N LEU A 139 -10.28 0.14 -0.55
CA LEU A 139 -8.97 0.10 -1.21
C LEU A 139 -9.10 0.10 -2.74
N ARG A 140 -10.02 -0.69 -3.28
CA ARG A 140 -10.28 -0.73 -4.72
C ARG A 140 -10.76 0.60 -5.26
N ASP A 141 -11.67 1.26 -4.58
CA ASP A 141 -12.26 2.53 -5.01
C ASP A 141 -11.23 3.65 -5.12
N ILE A 142 -10.16 3.60 -4.33
CA ILE A 142 -9.07 4.55 -4.46
C ILE A 142 -8.01 4.08 -5.46
N MET A 143 -7.69 2.79 -5.51
CA MET A 143 -6.65 2.25 -6.38
C MET A 143 -7.07 2.20 -7.86
N ILE A 144 -8.33 1.87 -8.14
CA ILE A 144 -8.85 1.77 -9.51
C ILE A 144 -9.42 3.13 -9.95
N THR A 145 -8.57 4.09 -10.20
CA THR A 145 -8.93 5.42 -10.70
C THR A 145 -8.09 5.80 -11.91
N ASP A 146 -8.55 6.79 -12.70
CA ASP A 146 -7.79 7.32 -13.85
C ASP A 146 -6.64 8.26 -13.42
N LYS A 147 -6.56 8.57 -12.11
CA LYS A 147 -5.55 9.47 -11.57
C LYS A 147 -4.37 8.71 -11.00
N ASP A 148 -3.22 9.35 -11.01
CA ASP A 148 -2.05 8.80 -10.32
C ASP A 148 -2.30 8.70 -8.82
N ILE A 149 -1.88 7.59 -8.23
CA ILE A 149 -1.92 7.37 -6.79
C ILE A 149 -0.55 7.69 -6.23
N LYS A 150 -0.54 8.51 -5.19
CA LYS A 150 0.62 8.77 -4.36
C LYS A 150 0.41 8.25 -2.96
N TYR A 151 1.47 8.05 -2.25
CA TYR A 151 1.44 7.66 -0.85
C TYR A 151 2.57 8.35 -0.08
N ILE A 152 2.32 8.52 1.20
CA ILE A 152 3.34 8.86 2.20
C ILE A 152 3.20 7.91 3.38
N CYS A 153 4.30 7.63 4.06
CA CYS A 153 4.30 6.98 5.37
C CYS A 153 5.18 7.81 6.30
N THR A 154 4.57 8.37 7.34
CA THR A 154 5.26 9.23 8.32
C THR A 154 5.14 8.65 9.72
N GLN A 155 6.05 9.05 10.60
CA GLN A 155 6.09 8.64 11.99
C GLN A 155 5.87 9.85 12.87
N ILE A 156 4.96 9.73 13.84
CA ILE A 156 4.56 10.79 14.79
C ILE A 156 4.84 10.29 16.19
N GLU A 157 5.48 11.12 17.01
CA GLU A 157 5.74 10.77 18.39
C GLU A 157 4.44 10.76 19.22
N TYR A 158 4.33 9.85 20.17
CA TYR A 158 3.20 9.83 21.09
C TYR A 158 3.10 11.14 21.88
N GLY A 159 1.87 11.64 22.04
CA GLY A 159 1.61 12.91 22.72
C GLY A 159 1.77 14.15 21.83
N THR A 160 2.07 13.98 20.54
CA THR A 160 1.97 15.08 19.59
C THR A 160 0.51 15.50 19.45
N GLU A 161 0.23 16.79 19.58
CA GLU A 161 -1.13 17.32 19.38
C GLU A 161 -1.62 17.03 17.95
N SER A 162 -2.91 16.74 17.79
CA SER A 162 -3.54 16.37 16.50
C SER A 162 -3.23 17.37 15.40
N ARG A 163 -3.28 18.66 15.70
CA ARG A 163 -2.95 19.73 14.75
C ARG A 163 -1.50 19.67 14.26
N ALA A 164 -0.53 19.48 15.16
CA ALA A 164 0.88 19.38 14.80
C ALA A 164 1.17 18.07 14.02
N ALA A 165 0.46 16.99 14.34
CA ALA A 165 0.51 15.75 13.60
C ALA A 165 0.02 15.93 12.15
N VAL A 166 -1.11 16.62 11.97
CA VAL A 166 -1.67 16.93 10.66
C VAL A 166 -0.75 17.86 9.86
N GLU A 167 -0.15 18.89 10.50
CA GLU A 167 0.82 19.76 9.83
C GLU A 167 1.98 18.94 9.25
N LYS A 168 2.53 18.00 10.00
CA LYS A 168 3.59 17.10 9.52
C LYS A 168 3.13 16.20 8.35
N ILE A 169 1.95 15.60 8.47
CA ILE A 169 1.37 14.79 7.38
C ILE A 169 1.21 15.63 6.10
N MET A 170 0.73 16.85 6.23
CA MET A 170 0.53 17.74 5.08
C MET A 170 1.87 18.18 4.44
N GLU A 171 2.91 18.44 5.25
CA GLU A 171 4.26 18.74 4.74
C GLU A 171 4.80 17.56 3.92
N ASP A 172 4.62 16.31 4.39
CA ASP A 172 5.03 15.12 3.67
C ASP A 172 4.25 14.94 2.36
N ILE A 173 2.93 15.20 2.36
CA ILE A 173 2.09 15.20 1.16
C ILE A 173 2.56 16.26 0.15
N GLU A 174 2.78 17.49 0.59
CA GLU A 174 3.26 18.60 -0.26
C GLU A 174 4.63 18.30 -0.85
N SER A 175 5.49 17.58 -0.12
CA SER A 175 6.81 17.15 -0.62
C SER A 175 6.73 16.25 -1.86
N THR A 176 5.58 15.60 -2.10
CA THR A 176 5.33 14.82 -3.32
C THR A 176 5.06 15.69 -4.56
N GLY A 177 4.99 17.02 -4.39
CA GLY A 177 4.73 17.98 -5.46
C GLY A 177 3.26 18.12 -5.85
N ASP A 178 2.34 17.62 -5.02
CA ASP A 178 0.89 17.69 -5.25
C ASP A 178 0.17 18.64 -4.31
N GLU A 179 -0.82 19.34 -4.85
CA GLU A 179 -1.84 20.02 -4.03
C GLU A 179 -2.88 19.01 -3.57
N PHE A 180 -3.13 18.96 -2.25
CA PHE A 180 -4.11 18.03 -1.65
C PHE A 180 -5.53 18.60 -1.66
N ILE A 181 -5.96 19.19 -2.77
CA ILE A 181 -7.29 19.78 -2.91
C ILE A 181 -8.23 18.83 -3.63
N SER A 182 -9.39 18.54 -3.01
CA SER A 182 -10.46 17.70 -3.60
C SER A 182 -10.06 16.27 -3.97
N LYS A 183 -9.14 15.67 -3.21
CA LYS A 183 -8.67 14.32 -3.42
C LYS A 183 -9.44 13.30 -2.58
N LYS A 184 -9.56 12.09 -3.09
CA LYS A 184 -9.92 10.93 -2.28
C LYS A 184 -8.66 10.42 -1.61
N CYS A 185 -8.75 10.04 -0.34
CA CYS A 185 -7.64 9.43 0.35
C CYS A 185 -8.06 8.37 1.35
N ILE A 186 -7.13 7.49 1.66
CA ILE A 186 -7.21 6.56 2.77
C ILE A 186 -6.06 6.90 3.72
N MET A 187 -6.37 7.08 4.99
CA MET A 187 -5.39 7.26 6.05
C MET A 187 -5.44 6.05 6.98
N ILE A 188 -4.33 5.36 7.12
CA ILE A 188 -4.16 4.23 8.02
C ILE A 188 -3.22 4.66 9.14
N LEU A 189 -3.70 4.58 10.39
CA LEU A 189 -2.91 4.84 11.59
C LEU A 189 -2.54 3.52 12.26
N GLU A 190 -1.29 3.38 12.64
CA GLU A 190 -0.80 2.28 13.46
C GLU A 190 -0.18 2.83 14.75
N GLY A 191 -0.60 2.31 15.89
CA GLY A 191 -0.06 2.71 17.18
C GLY A 191 -0.53 1.78 18.28
N ASP A 192 -0.11 2.03 19.53
CA ASP A 192 -0.59 1.28 20.68
C ASP A 192 -1.86 1.91 21.31
N GLU A 193 -2.28 1.40 22.44
CA GLU A 193 -3.48 1.87 23.17
C GLU A 193 -3.47 3.36 23.56
N ARG A 194 -2.35 4.06 23.42
CA ARG A 194 -2.24 5.53 23.60
C ARG A 194 -2.89 6.29 22.45
N VAL A 195 -3.07 5.66 21.28
CA VAL A 195 -3.86 6.21 20.18
C VAL A 195 -5.34 5.99 20.49
N THR A 196 -5.90 6.91 21.28
CA THR A 196 -7.29 6.83 21.72
C THR A 196 -8.26 7.22 20.60
N PHE A 197 -9.51 6.78 20.73
CA PHE A 197 -10.57 7.19 19.80
C PHE A 197 -10.75 8.72 19.76
N GLU A 198 -10.55 9.39 20.89
CA GLU A 198 -10.61 10.87 20.98
C GLU A 198 -9.50 11.51 20.12
N TYR A 199 -8.25 11.03 20.27
CA TYR A 199 -7.13 11.49 19.44
C TYR A 199 -7.37 11.27 17.96
N ILE A 200 -7.86 10.07 17.60
CA ILE A 200 -8.19 9.75 16.21
C ILE A 200 -9.24 10.72 15.66
N SER A 201 -10.31 10.96 16.43
CA SER A 201 -11.39 11.86 16.02
C SER A 201 -10.92 13.30 15.83
N GLU A 202 -10.06 13.79 16.71
CA GLU A 202 -9.47 15.13 16.57
C GLU A 202 -8.56 15.21 15.34
N LEU A 203 -7.71 14.20 15.13
CA LEU A 203 -6.82 14.13 13.97
C LEU A 203 -7.60 14.08 12.66
N MET A 204 -8.69 13.30 12.63
CA MET A 204 -9.59 13.24 11.47
C MET A 204 -10.18 14.61 11.14
N LEU A 205 -10.74 15.30 12.14
CA LEU A 205 -11.34 16.63 11.96
C LEU A 205 -10.32 17.64 11.44
N GLU A 206 -9.14 17.72 12.07
CA GLU A 206 -8.07 18.61 11.65
C GLU A 206 -7.58 18.31 10.23
N PHE A 207 -7.50 17.03 9.87
CA PHE A 207 -7.09 16.62 8.53
C PHE A 207 -8.17 16.95 7.47
N GLU A 208 -9.43 16.68 7.75
CA GLU A 208 -10.55 17.01 6.87
C GLU A 208 -10.68 18.52 6.62
N GLU A 209 -10.41 19.35 7.63
CA GLU A 209 -10.38 20.82 7.48
C GLU A 209 -9.30 21.30 6.49
N ARG A 210 -8.20 20.52 6.34
CA ARG A 210 -7.14 20.80 5.35
C ARG A 210 -7.48 20.28 3.97
N CYS A 211 -8.35 19.27 3.88
CA CYS A 211 -8.83 18.71 2.62
C CYS A 211 -9.90 19.62 2.00
N THR A 212 -9.54 20.82 1.59
CA THR A 212 -10.48 21.81 1.08
C THR A 212 -11.08 21.42 -0.27
N GLY A 213 -12.36 21.10 -0.30
CA GLY A 213 -13.12 20.89 -1.53
C GLY A 213 -14.38 20.06 -1.34
N ASP A 214 -15.44 20.39 -2.06
CA ASP A 214 -16.76 19.71 -2.02
C ASP A 214 -16.72 18.21 -2.41
N LYS A 215 -15.58 17.69 -2.81
CA LYS A 215 -15.38 16.31 -3.29
C LYS A 215 -14.28 15.54 -2.57
N SER A 216 -13.68 16.10 -1.54
CA SER A 216 -12.73 15.34 -0.73
C SER A 216 -13.47 14.25 0.04
N SER A 217 -12.92 13.05 0.02
CA SER A 217 -13.42 11.91 0.78
C SER A 217 -12.21 11.27 1.46
N VAL A 218 -12.24 11.24 2.78
CA VAL A 218 -11.19 10.64 3.59
C VAL A 218 -11.75 9.40 4.26
N ILE A 219 -11.11 8.27 4.07
CA ILE A 219 -11.43 7.02 4.74
C ILE A 219 -10.30 6.75 5.75
N PHE A 220 -10.67 6.42 6.97
CA PHE A 220 -9.72 6.19 8.06
C PHE A 220 -9.74 4.73 8.50
N ALA A 221 -8.57 4.18 8.77
CA ALA A 221 -8.40 2.92 9.47
C ALA A 221 -7.42 3.10 10.63
N ASN A 222 -7.60 2.32 11.69
CA ASN A 222 -6.72 2.35 12.85
C ASN A 222 -6.32 0.94 13.24
N LEU A 223 -5.02 0.70 13.31
CA LEU A 223 -4.39 -0.55 13.71
C LEU A 223 -3.79 -0.42 15.10
N VAL A 224 -4.03 -1.41 15.96
CA VAL A 224 -3.53 -1.40 17.33
C VAL A 224 -2.38 -2.39 17.47
N LYS A 225 -1.15 -1.88 17.65
CA LYS A 225 0.06 -2.67 17.90
C LYS A 225 0.64 -2.35 19.27
N PRO A 226 0.50 -3.24 20.26
CA PRO A 226 0.98 -3.00 21.63
C PRO A 226 2.46 -2.66 21.74
N GLU A 227 3.27 -3.14 20.80
CA GLU A 227 4.73 -2.90 20.77
C GLU A 227 5.15 -1.65 19.98
N ALA A 228 4.20 -0.91 19.43
CA ALA A 228 4.50 0.30 18.66
C ALA A 228 5.20 1.35 19.54
N LYS A 229 6.29 1.91 19.05
CA LYS A 229 7.08 2.93 19.77
C LYS A 229 6.62 4.35 19.47
N GLN A 230 5.95 4.53 18.35
CA GLN A 230 5.42 5.81 17.85
C GLN A 230 4.20 5.54 16.97
N VAL A 231 3.45 6.57 16.66
CA VAL A 231 2.33 6.46 15.72
C VAL A 231 2.89 6.46 14.30
N LYS A 232 2.55 5.44 13.52
CA LYS A 232 2.84 5.40 12.10
C LYS A 232 1.57 5.78 11.33
N VAL A 233 1.70 6.65 10.34
CA VAL A 233 0.59 7.11 9.51
C VAL A 233 0.95 6.92 8.06
N CYS A 234 0.19 6.09 7.35
CA CYS A 234 0.28 5.99 5.90
C CYS A 234 -0.95 6.64 5.27
N VAL A 235 -0.75 7.51 4.28
CA VAL A 235 -1.81 8.16 3.52
C VAL A 235 -1.64 7.81 2.05
N LEU A 236 -2.71 7.23 1.47
CA LEU A 236 -2.84 7.02 0.04
C LEU A 236 -3.80 8.07 -0.52
N PHE A 237 -3.45 8.72 -1.61
CA PHE A 237 -4.27 9.78 -2.21
C PHE A 237 -4.11 9.85 -3.74
N ASN A 238 -5.12 10.39 -4.43
CA ASN A 238 -5.17 10.52 -5.89
C ASN A 238 -5.36 11.95 -6.37
#